data_6458cb662f0b216668ddafea5ac66d60
#
_entry.id   6458cb662f0b216668ddafea5ac66d60
#
_cell.length_a   1.000
_cell.length_b   1.000
_cell.length_c   1.000
_cell.angle_alpha   90.00
_cell.angle_beta   90.00
_cell.angle_gamma   90.00
#
_symmetry.space_group_name_H-M   'P 1'
#
loop_
_entity.id
_entity.type
_entity.pdbx_description
1 polymer ?
#
loop_
_entity_poly.entity_id
_entity_poly.type
_entity_poly.pdbx_seq_one_letter_code
_entity_poly.pdbx_strand_id
1 'polypeptide(L)'
;MYIDDLQLSMDIVSDVTEDYHPINFQLDQNYPNPFNPGTKIKFTVGTDQFVSIKVYDILGNEVASLVNEEKPAGVYELEFDGSMLSSGVYFYKLIAGNFTQTKKMQLIK
;
A
#
# COMPACT_ATOMS: atom_id res chain seq x y z
N MET A 1 15.17 37.22 1.36
CA MET A 1 15.43 37.04 1.03
C MET A 1 14.83 36.69 0.84
N TYR A 2 14.94 36.54 0.81
CA TYR A 2 14.63 35.87 0.89
C TYR A 2 13.99 35.55 0.86
N ILE A 3 14.31 35.66 1.10
CA ILE A 3 14.23 35.41 1.06
C ILE A 3 13.73 35.08 1.03
N ASP A 4 13.96 35.25 1.13
CA ASP A 4 13.87 34.93 1.11
C ASP A 4 13.28 34.61 1.09
N ASP A 5 13.54 34.62 1.36
CA ASP A 5 13.52 34.37 1.31
C ASP A 5 12.94 33.98 1.29
N LEU A 6 12.95 33.86 1.54
CA LEU A 6 12.98 33.55 1.47
C LEU A 6 12.48 33.16 1.45
N GLN A 7 12.59 32.79 1.79
CA GLN A 7 12.70 32.51 1.71
C GLN A 7 12.26 32.05 1.70
N LEU A 8 12.18 31.82 2.00
CA LEU A 8 12.27 31.52 1.90
C LEU A 8 11.78 31.00 1.94
N SER A 9 11.85 30.64 2.29
CA SER A 9 12.00 30.32 2.20
C SER A 9 11.52 29.90 2.26
N MET A 10 11.41 29.57 2.49
CA MET A 10 11.51 29.29 2.31
C MET A 10 11.13 28.78 2.25
N ASP A 11 11.19 28.64 2.50
CA ASP A 11 11.34 28.33 2.29
C ASP A 11 10.99 27.76 2.20
N ILE A 12 11.05 27.64 2.30
CA ILE A 12 11.17 27.13 2.14
C ILE A 12 10.94 26.41 2.08
N VAL A 13 11.09 26.30 2.22
CA VAL A 13 11.21 25.55 2.06
C VAL A 13 11.06 24.91 2.07
N SER A 14 11.08 24.85 2.17
CA SER A 14 11.16 24.16 2.07
C SER A 14 11.02 23.55 1.91
N ASP A 15 11.11 23.59 1.98
CA ASP A 15 11.12 22.84 1.85
C ASP A 15 11.06 22.00 1.71
N VAL A 16 11.16 22.07 1.71
CA VAL A 16 11.24 21.23 1.63
C VAL A 16 11.37 20.45 1.76
N THR A 17 11.48 20.45 1.97
CA THR A 17 11.83 19.66 2.19
C THR A 17 11.90 18.84 2.12
N GLU A 18 12.32 18.95 1.74
CA GLU A 18 12.62 18.03 1.79
C GLU A 18 12.39 16.84 2.38
N ASP A 19 12.56 16.75 2.92
CA ASP A 19 11.94 15.67 3.64
C ASP A 19 10.57 15.41 3.10
N TYR A 20 10.36 14.26 2.55
CA TYR A 20 9.07 13.92 1.97
C TYR A 20 8.34 12.95 2.88
N HIS A 21 7.15 13.31 3.33
CA HIS A 21 6.29 12.42 4.09
C HIS A 21 5.02 12.19 3.30
N PRO A 22 4.69 10.91 3.00
CA PRO A 22 3.41 10.67 2.35
C PRO A 22 2.29 11.07 3.29
N ILE A 23 1.31 11.81 2.76
CA ILE A 23 0.18 12.28 3.54
C ILE A 23 -1.09 11.52 3.22
N ASN A 24 -1.05 10.63 2.24
CA ASN A 24 -2.20 9.86 1.82
C ASN A 24 -1.92 8.38 1.96
N PHE A 25 -2.96 7.62 2.27
CA PHE A 25 -2.89 6.18 2.18
C PHE A 25 -3.15 5.77 0.74
N GLN A 26 -2.51 4.71 0.30
CA GLN A 26 -2.66 4.24 -1.06
C GLN A 26 -2.37 2.75 -1.14
N LEU A 27 -3.15 2.06 -1.96
CA LEU A 27 -2.92 0.66 -2.26
C LEU A 27 -2.72 0.54 -3.76
N ASP A 28 -1.55 0.06 -4.17
CA ASP A 28 -1.23 -0.06 -5.58
C ASP A 28 -1.70 -1.38 -6.14
N GLN A 29 -1.86 -1.42 -7.46
CA GLN A 29 -2.16 -2.66 -8.16
C GLN A 29 -0.95 -3.59 -8.02
N ASN A 30 -1.20 -4.86 -7.72
CA ASN A 30 -0.14 -5.84 -7.61
C ASN A 30 0.59 -6.00 -8.95
N TYR A 31 1.86 -6.37 -8.90
CA TYR A 31 2.65 -6.58 -10.10
C TYR A 31 3.57 -7.79 -9.88
N PRO A 32 3.59 -8.74 -10.80
CA PRO A 32 2.79 -8.81 -12.03
C PRO A 32 1.33 -9.13 -11.75
N ASN A 33 0.48 -8.82 -12.72
CA ASN A 33 -0.94 -9.15 -12.66
C ASN A 33 -1.42 -9.36 -14.10
N PRO A 34 -1.79 -10.57 -14.53
CA PRO A 34 -1.92 -11.79 -13.71
C PRO A 34 -0.57 -12.27 -13.16
N PHE A 35 -0.62 -13.07 -12.10
CA PHE A 35 0.61 -13.55 -11.48
C PHE A 35 0.63 -15.07 -11.37
N ASN A 36 1.86 -15.64 -11.27
CA ASN A 36 2.05 -17.10 -11.29
C ASN A 36 3.35 -17.47 -10.60
N PRO A 37 3.34 -17.98 -9.38
CA PRO A 37 2.29 -17.78 -8.37
C PRO A 37 2.58 -16.60 -7.47
N GLY A 38 3.63 -15.81 -7.73
CA GLY A 38 4.06 -14.72 -6.84
C GLY A 38 3.78 -13.37 -7.43
N THR A 39 3.52 -12.42 -6.56
CA THR A 39 3.30 -11.04 -6.95
C THR A 39 3.75 -10.13 -5.82
N LYS A 40 3.93 -8.86 -6.14
CA LYS A 40 4.28 -7.84 -5.15
C LYS A 40 3.16 -6.84 -5.02
N ILE A 41 2.92 -6.41 -3.79
CA ILE A 41 1.90 -5.43 -3.47
C ILE A 41 2.58 -4.27 -2.76
N LYS A 42 2.42 -3.07 -3.31
CA LYS A 42 2.97 -1.87 -2.72
C LYS A 42 1.84 -1.06 -2.09
N PHE A 43 2.10 -0.53 -0.92
CA PHE A 43 1.11 0.31 -0.24
C PHE A 43 1.80 1.44 0.50
N THR A 44 1.07 2.53 0.69
CA THR A 44 1.56 3.72 1.36
C THR A 44 0.73 3.97 2.61
N VAL A 45 1.41 4.22 3.71
CA VAL A 45 0.79 4.56 4.99
C VAL A 45 1.00 6.05 5.21
N GLY A 46 -0.08 6.81 5.28
CA GLY A 46 -0.01 8.27 5.34
C GLY A 46 0.37 8.82 6.70
N THR A 47 -0.04 8.15 7.76
CA THR A 47 0.33 8.49 9.14
C THR A 47 0.53 7.19 9.89
N ASP A 48 1.21 7.24 11.02
CA ASP A 48 1.36 6.05 11.87
C ASP A 48 -0.01 5.48 12.18
N GLN A 49 -0.22 4.21 11.89
CA GLN A 49 -1.56 3.64 11.95
C GLN A 49 -1.49 2.12 12.01
N PHE A 50 -2.51 1.51 12.60
CA PHE A 50 -2.69 0.08 12.51
C PHE A 50 -3.16 -0.25 11.10
N VAL A 51 -2.45 -1.18 10.43
CA VAL A 51 -2.69 -1.50 9.03
C VAL A 51 -3.05 -2.97 8.91
N SER A 52 -4.08 -3.24 8.13
CA SER A 52 -4.54 -4.59 7.83
C SER A 52 -4.63 -4.74 6.31
N ILE A 53 -3.98 -5.79 5.78
CA ILE A 53 -4.14 -6.16 4.37
C ILE A 53 -4.49 -7.64 4.34
N LYS A 54 -5.65 -7.96 3.78
CA LYS A 54 -6.15 -9.32 3.70
C LYS A 54 -6.56 -9.66 2.28
N VAL A 55 -6.47 -10.94 1.95
CA VAL A 55 -6.84 -11.46 0.64
C VAL A 55 -8.12 -12.26 0.76
N TYR A 56 -9.03 -12.06 -0.20
CA TYR A 56 -10.33 -12.72 -0.22
C TYR A 56 -10.55 -13.39 -1.58
N ASP A 57 -11.28 -14.49 -1.57
CA ASP A 57 -11.72 -15.13 -2.82
C ASP A 57 -12.97 -14.43 -3.34
N ILE A 58 -13.51 -14.91 -4.47
CA ILE A 58 -14.67 -14.27 -5.09
C ILE A 58 -15.94 -14.43 -4.27
N LEU A 59 -15.96 -15.34 -3.31
CA LEU A 59 -17.10 -15.50 -2.43
C LEU A 59 -17.02 -14.63 -1.20
N GLY A 60 -15.90 -13.89 -1.04
CA GLY A 60 -15.70 -13.04 0.10
C GLY A 60 -15.04 -13.71 1.29
N ASN A 61 -14.58 -14.94 1.13
CA ASN A 61 -13.89 -15.66 2.21
C ASN A 61 -12.45 -15.17 2.30
N GLU A 62 -12.00 -14.90 3.52
CA GLU A 62 -10.61 -14.53 3.75
C GLU A 62 -9.72 -15.76 3.53
N VAL A 63 -8.74 -15.63 2.65
CA VAL A 63 -7.82 -16.73 2.35
C VAL A 63 -6.40 -16.47 2.83
N ALA A 64 -6.07 -15.21 3.16
CA ALA A 64 -4.75 -14.87 3.68
C ALA A 64 -4.80 -13.54 4.41
N SER A 65 -3.92 -13.38 5.39
CA SER A 65 -3.72 -12.11 6.07
C SER A 65 -2.27 -11.73 5.88
N LEU A 66 -2.01 -10.63 5.17
CA LEU A 66 -0.66 -10.26 4.76
C LEU A 66 -0.02 -9.26 5.71
N VAL A 67 -0.81 -8.35 6.26
CA VAL A 67 -0.35 -7.34 7.21
C VAL A 67 -1.43 -7.22 8.28
N ASN A 68 -0.99 -7.14 9.53
CA ASN A 68 -1.93 -6.99 10.65
C ASN A 68 -1.15 -6.43 11.83
N GLU A 69 -0.70 -5.18 11.70
CA GLU A 69 0.17 -4.58 12.70
C GLU A 69 0.24 -3.08 12.53
N GLU A 70 0.76 -2.41 13.55
CA GLU A 70 1.05 -0.98 13.48
C GLU A 70 2.19 -0.74 12.50
N LYS A 71 2.04 0.30 11.68
CA LYS A 71 3.07 0.69 10.73
C LYS A 71 3.30 2.20 10.81
N PRO A 72 4.56 2.64 10.84
CA PRO A 72 4.84 4.07 10.70
C PRO A 72 4.48 4.55 9.30
N ALA A 73 4.29 5.85 9.17
CA ALA A 73 4.08 6.45 7.85
C ALA A 73 5.24 6.08 6.94
N GLY A 74 4.94 5.74 5.69
CA GLY A 74 5.95 5.33 4.74
C GLY A 74 5.40 4.53 3.60
N VAL A 75 6.30 4.10 2.71
CA VAL A 75 5.97 3.27 1.55
C VAL A 75 6.52 1.88 1.81
N TYR A 76 5.67 0.88 1.60
CA TYR A 76 6.00 -0.51 1.88
C TYR A 76 5.71 -1.39 0.69
N GLU A 77 6.42 -2.51 0.62
CA GLU A 77 6.20 -3.50 -0.42
C GLU A 77 6.24 -4.88 0.24
N LEU A 78 5.31 -5.74 -0.16
CA LEU A 78 5.30 -7.12 0.33
C LEU A 78 5.15 -8.07 -0.84
N GLU A 79 5.54 -9.32 -0.62
CA GLU A 79 5.37 -10.37 -1.62
C GLU A 79 4.25 -11.30 -1.17
N PHE A 80 3.43 -11.68 -2.13
CA PHE A 80 2.35 -12.63 -1.91
C PHE A 80 2.57 -13.84 -2.79
N ASP A 81 2.56 -15.02 -2.16
CA ASP A 81 2.74 -16.30 -2.84
C ASP A 81 1.39 -17.02 -2.84
N GLY A 82 0.82 -17.17 -4.03
CA GLY A 82 -0.46 -17.84 -4.19
C GLY A 82 -0.35 -19.32 -4.53
N SER A 83 0.82 -19.95 -4.29
CA SER A 83 1.03 -21.33 -4.70
C SER A 83 0.04 -22.32 -4.03
N MET A 84 -0.50 -21.95 -2.87
CA MET A 84 -1.47 -22.80 -2.17
C MET A 84 -2.92 -22.52 -2.58
N LEU A 85 -3.13 -21.55 -3.46
CA LEU A 85 -4.46 -21.16 -3.90
C LEU A 85 -4.74 -21.70 -5.30
N SER A 86 -6.02 -21.84 -5.62
CA SER A 86 -6.44 -22.22 -6.97
C SER A 86 -6.33 -21.02 -7.91
N SER A 87 -6.12 -21.29 -9.21
CA SER A 87 -6.19 -20.23 -10.20
C SER A 87 -7.55 -19.55 -10.13
N GLY A 88 -7.56 -18.23 -10.28
CA GLY A 88 -8.79 -17.49 -10.23
C GLY A 88 -8.59 -16.04 -9.83
N VAL A 89 -9.69 -15.38 -9.57
CA VAL A 89 -9.72 -13.97 -9.18
C VAL A 89 -9.77 -13.86 -7.67
N TYR A 90 -8.95 -12.95 -7.15
CA TYR A 90 -8.88 -12.66 -5.73
C TYR A 90 -8.90 -11.17 -5.52
N PHE A 91 -9.27 -10.75 -4.32
CA PHE A 91 -9.28 -9.34 -3.95
C PHE A 91 -8.38 -9.16 -2.73
N TYR A 92 -7.66 -8.04 -2.68
CA TYR A 92 -6.91 -7.70 -1.48
C TYR A 92 -7.35 -6.33 -1.01
N LYS A 93 -7.47 -6.19 0.30
CA LYS A 93 -8.11 -5.04 0.91
C LYS A 93 -7.21 -4.46 1.98
N LEU A 94 -6.92 -3.17 1.85
CA LEU A 94 -6.16 -2.41 2.84
C LEU A 94 -7.14 -1.64 3.72
N ILE A 95 -6.99 -1.80 5.02
CA ILE A 95 -7.73 -1.02 6.00
C ILE A 95 -6.71 -0.36 6.92
N ALA A 96 -6.78 0.96 7.02
CA ALA A 96 -5.89 1.74 7.86
C ALA A 96 -6.68 2.92 8.41
N GLY A 97 -7.10 2.82 9.67
CA GLY A 97 -7.98 3.84 10.24
C GLY A 97 -9.28 3.94 9.45
N ASN A 98 -9.56 5.13 8.95
CA ASN A 98 -10.77 5.37 8.15
C ASN A 98 -10.57 5.08 6.67
N PHE A 99 -9.33 4.76 6.27
CA PHE A 99 -9.04 4.49 4.86
C PHE A 99 -9.27 3.02 4.56
N THR A 100 -9.96 2.75 3.44
CA THR A 100 -10.19 1.39 2.96
C THR A 100 -10.09 1.40 1.45
N GLN A 101 -9.34 0.47 0.90
CA GLN A 101 -9.23 0.32 -0.54
C GLN A 101 -9.08 -1.16 -0.89
N THR A 102 -9.77 -1.59 -1.96
CA THR A 102 -9.73 -2.97 -2.42
C THR A 102 -9.27 -2.99 -3.87
N LYS A 103 -8.40 -3.94 -4.19
CA LYS A 103 -7.93 -4.16 -5.55
C LYS A 103 -8.17 -5.61 -5.94
N LYS A 104 -8.28 -5.84 -7.24
CA LYS A 104 -8.50 -7.16 -7.81
C LYS A 104 -7.20 -7.68 -8.40
N MET A 105 -6.93 -8.97 -8.23
CA MET A 105 -5.77 -9.62 -8.84
C MET A 105 -6.17 -10.97 -9.39
N GLN A 106 -5.41 -11.47 -10.35
CA GLN A 106 -5.71 -12.73 -10.99
C GLN A 106 -4.51 -13.66 -10.89
N LEU A 107 -4.74 -14.86 -10.35
CA LEU A 107 -3.74 -15.90 -10.22
C LEU A 107 -3.92 -16.89 -11.37
N ILE A 108 -2.83 -17.14 -12.09
CA ILE A 108 -2.77 -18.10 -13.17
C ILE A 108 -1.72 -19.13 -12.82
N LYS A 109 -2.08 -20.39 -12.86
CA LYS A 109 -1.13 -21.48 -12.60
C LYS A 109 -0.92 -22.33 -13.80
#